data_74d20058e9f805b4b7111985c182c10f
#
_entry.id   74d20058e9f805b4b7111985c182c10f
#
_cell.length_a   1.000
_cell.length_b   1.000
_cell.length_c   1.000
_cell.angle_alpha   90.00
_cell.angle_beta   90.00
_cell.angle_gamma   90.00
#
_symmetry.space_group_name_H-M   'P 1'
#
loop_
_entity.id
_entity.type
_entity.pdbx_description
1 polymer ?
#
loop_
_entity_poly.entity_id
_entity_poly.type
_entity_poly.pdbx_seq_one_letter_code
_entity_poly.pdbx_strand_id
1 'polypeptide(L)'
;MRMRWLLCAALMALGMSVIAEPRLPRTNARDLQQRIARHKGKVVIVNFWATWCGPCMEELPDLARFYRNYKARGVEMIGVSFDDEETADQTVPPVLRRNRVEYPVLVVKQNFDQFADRFDKEWRGEVPRFYLYDKSGKRVKAWSGKTSYATLEAEVRRLQQSRR
;
A
#
# COMPACT_ATOMS: atom_id res chain seq x y z
N MET A 1 -13.83 -5.70 -73.55
CA MET A 1 -14.30 -5.10 -72.28
C MET A 1 -13.51 -5.68 -71.15
N ARG A 2 -12.63 -4.86 -70.55
CA ARG A 2 -11.70 -5.29 -69.47
C ARG A 2 -12.20 -4.66 -68.16
N MET A 3 -12.80 -5.45 -67.29
CA MET A 3 -13.27 -4.99 -66.00
C MET A 3 -12.15 -5.10 -64.98
N ARG A 4 -11.62 -3.94 -64.54
CA ARG A 4 -10.55 -3.80 -63.56
C ARG A 4 -11.16 -3.88 -62.17
N TRP A 5 -10.87 -4.96 -61.46
CA TRP A 5 -11.20 -5.14 -60.05
C TRP A 5 -10.19 -4.35 -59.19
N LEU A 6 -10.68 -3.26 -58.55
CA LEU A 6 -9.93 -2.53 -57.53
C LEU A 6 -10.20 -3.18 -56.18
N LEU A 7 -9.23 -3.94 -55.70
CA LEU A 7 -9.17 -4.45 -54.31
C LEU A 7 -8.78 -3.30 -53.39
N CYS A 8 -9.72 -2.70 -52.67
CA CYS A 8 -9.46 -1.83 -51.54
C CYS A 8 -9.08 -2.70 -50.33
N ALA A 9 -7.79 -2.86 -50.07
CA ALA A 9 -7.29 -3.39 -48.86
C ALA A 9 -7.37 -2.31 -47.77
N ALA A 10 -8.44 -2.33 -46.97
CA ALA A 10 -8.52 -1.54 -45.75
C ALA A 10 -7.65 -2.17 -44.67
N LEU A 11 -6.45 -1.62 -44.49
CA LEU A 11 -5.62 -1.94 -43.30
C LEU A 11 -6.34 -1.35 -42.08
N MET A 12 -7.01 -2.19 -41.30
CA MET A 12 -7.41 -1.86 -39.94
C MET A 12 -6.15 -1.92 -39.06
N ALA A 13 -5.52 -0.75 -38.87
CA ALA A 13 -4.53 -0.57 -37.81
C ALA A 13 -5.29 -0.61 -36.46
N LEU A 14 -5.36 -1.78 -35.82
CA LEU A 14 -5.74 -1.86 -34.41
C LEU A 14 -4.67 -1.14 -33.60
N GLY A 15 -4.93 0.12 -33.29
CA GLY A 15 -4.16 0.87 -32.31
C GLY A 15 -4.30 0.20 -30.96
N MET A 16 -3.33 -0.62 -30.55
CA MET A 16 -3.20 -1.04 -29.17
C MET A 16 -2.90 0.20 -28.32
N SER A 17 -3.94 0.79 -27.74
CA SER A 17 -3.76 1.78 -26.70
C SER A 17 -3.04 1.11 -25.52
N VAL A 18 -1.77 1.39 -25.37
CA VAL A 18 -1.03 1.02 -24.15
C VAL A 18 -1.61 1.87 -23.03
N ILE A 19 -2.52 1.28 -22.25
CA ILE A 19 -3.02 1.91 -21.04
C ILE A 19 -1.85 1.89 -20.06
N ALA A 20 -1.18 3.04 -19.90
CA ALA A 20 -0.13 3.20 -18.90
C ALA A 20 -0.74 2.91 -17.52
N GLU A 21 -0.13 2.01 -16.77
CA GLU A 21 -0.53 1.74 -15.39
C GLU A 21 -0.47 3.06 -14.58
N PRO A 22 -1.48 3.35 -13.76
CA PRO A 22 -1.49 4.59 -12.97
C PRO A 22 -0.31 4.58 -12.01
N ARG A 23 0.42 5.69 -11.96
CA ARG A 23 1.54 5.85 -11.02
C ARG A 23 1.05 5.76 -9.59
N LEU A 24 1.82 5.06 -8.75
CA LEU A 24 1.54 4.99 -7.33
C LEU A 24 1.70 6.39 -6.68
N PRO A 25 0.80 6.78 -5.77
CA PRO A 25 0.92 8.05 -5.08
C PRO A 25 2.23 8.12 -4.28
N ARG A 26 2.92 9.26 -4.36
CA ARG A 26 4.14 9.53 -3.58
C ARG A 26 3.79 10.17 -2.25
N THR A 27 4.62 9.94 -1.24
CA THR A 27 4.41 10.50 0.10
C THR A 27 5.73 10.92 0.77
N ASN A 28 5.65 11.85 1.70
CA ASN A 28 6.66 12.15 2.70
C ASN A 28 6.07 11.99 4.10
N ALA A 29 6.87 12.14 5.13
CA ALA A 29 6.43 11.93 6.52
C ALA A 29 5.24 12.82 6.91
N ARG A 30 5.23 14.10 6.50
CA ARG A 30 4.15 15.04 6.78
C ARG A 30 2.86 14.64 6.07
N ASP A 31 2.94 14.34 4.78
CA ASP A 31 1.78 13.95 3.98
C ASP A 31 1.15 12.66 4.51
N LEU A 32 1.99 11.70 4.93
CA LEU A 32 1.50 10.47 5.56
C LEU A 32 0.78 10.74 6.88
N GLN A 33 1.35 11.60 7.76
CA GLN A 33 0.70 11.99 9.02
C GLN A 33 -0.66 12.65 8.78
N GLN A 34 -0.76 13.54 7.77
CA GLN A 34 -2.03 14.15 7.39
C GLN A 34 -3.03 13.13 6.85
N ARG A 35 -2.56 12.14 6.09
CA ARG A 35 -3.41 11.05 5.60
C ARG A 35 -3.96 10.22 6.75
N ILE A 36 -3.12 9.82 7.68
CA ILE A 36 -3.55 9.10 8.90
C ILE A 36 -4.62 9.91 9.64
N ALA A 37 -4.41 11.21 9.83
CA ALA A 37 -5.34 12.09 10.53
C ALA A 37 -6.72 12.22 9.85
N ARG A 38 -6.81 12.06 8.52
CA ARG A 38 -8.10 12.07 7.80
C ARG A 38 -8.97 10.84 8.09
N HIS A 39 -8.40 9.77 8.62
CA HIS A 39 -9.11 8.55 8.97
C HIS A 39 -9.57 8.49 10.44
N LYS A 40 -9.66 9.64 11.13
CA LYS A 40 -10.29 9.70 12.47
C LYS A 40 -11.68 9.04 12.45
N GLY A 41 -12.00 8.31 13.49
CA GLY A 41 -13.19 7.46 13.57
C GLY A 41 -12.94 5.99 13.19
N LYS A 42 -11.81 5.71 12.52
CA LYS A 42 -11.38 4.34 12.19
C LYS A 42 -10.13 3.96 12.99
N VAL A 43 -9.92 2.67 13.15
CA VAL A 43 -8.59 2.13 13.52
C VAL A 43 -7.72 2.17 12.28
N VAL A 44 -6.53 2.77 12.36
CA VAL A 44 -5.62 2.87 11.21
C VAL A 44 -4.38 2.03 11.46
N ILE A 45 -4.01 1.23 10.48
CA ILE A 45 -2.77 0.45 10.45
C ILE A 45 -1.89 0.99 9.32
N VAL A 46 -0.67 1.39 9.65
CA VAL A 46 0.34 1.75 8.67
C VAL A 46 1.39 0.64 8.64
N ASN A 47 1.65 0.09 7.45
CA ASN A 47 2.66 -0.92 7.21
C ASN A 47 3.75 -0.36 6.30
N PHE A 48 4.97 -0.26 6.80
CA PHE A 48 6.15 0.06 6.02
C PHE A 48 6.82 -1.21 5.51
N TRP A 49 7.11 -1.25 4.21
CA TRP A 49 7.56 -2.44 3.52
C TRP A 49 8.35 -2.12 2.25
N ALA A 50 8.90 -3.12 1.58
CA ALA A 50 9.48 -3.00 0.25
C ALA A 50 9.44 -4.34 -0.48
N THR A 51 9.54 -4.33 -1.82
CA THR A 51 9.55 -5.56 -2.64
C THR A 51 10.81 -6.39 -2.42
N TRP A 52 11.91 -5.78 -2.03
CA TRP A 52 13.18 -6.44 -1.71
C TRP A 52 13.23 -7.01 -0.29
N CYS A 53 12.23 -6.75 0.55
CA CYS A 53 12.13 -7.22 1.92
C CYS A 53 11.44 -8.60 1.97
N GLY A 54 12.20 -9.67 2.16
CA GLY A 54 11.68 -11.05 2.20
C GLY A 54 10.52 -11.24 3.20
N PRO A 55 10.69 -10.91 4.49
CA PRO A 55 9.62 -11.02 5.49
C PRO A 55 8.37 -10.20 5.12
N CYS A 56 8.55 -9.04 4.45
CA CYS A 56 7.44 -8.22 3.98
C CYS A 56 6.63 -8.96 2.91
N MET A 57 7.31 -9.62 1.97
CA MET A 57 6.65 -10.40 0.92
C MET A 57 5.85 -11.58 1.48
N GLU A 58 6.36 -12.22 2.53
CA GLU A 58 5.70 -13.36 3.17
C GLU A 58 4.41 -12.97 3.92
N GLU A 59 4.33 -11.75 4.48
CA GLU A 59 3.15 -11.31 5.24
C GLU A 59 2.04 -10.70 4.38
N LEU A 60 2.34 -10.21 3.15
CA LEU A 60 1.37 -9.51 2.31
C LEU A 60 0.04 -10.27 2.08
N PRO A 61 0.03 -11.60 1.84
CA PRO A 61 -1.24 -12.33 1.70
C PRO A 61 -2.12 -12.24 2.94
N ASP A 62 -1.53 -12.31 4.13
CA ASP A 62 -2.24 -12.20 5.41
C ASP A 62 -2.78 -10.79 5.63
N LEU A 63 -1.97 -9.76 5.35
CA LEU A 63 -2.37 -8.35 5.43
C LEU A 63 -3.53 -8.04 4.49
N ALA A 64 -3.45 -8.50 3.24
CA ALA A 64 -4.50 -8.30 2.24
C ALA A 64 -5.80 -9.00 2.66
N ARG A 65 -5.73 -10.25 3.16
CA ARG A 65 -6.88 -10.98 3.68
C ARG A 65 -7.49 -10.26 4.90
N PHE A 66 -6.65 -9.80 5.81
CA PHE A 66 -7.09 -9.06 6.99
C PHE A 66 -7.85 -7.79 6.58
N TYR A 67 -7.29 -6.98 5.69
CA TYR A 67 -7.94 -5.74 5.24
C TYR A 67 -9.30 -6.00 4.60
N ARG A 68 -9.44 -6.97 3.71
CA ARG A 68 -10.72 -7.33 3.09
C ARG A 68 -11.80 -7.66 4.14
N ASN A 69 -11.42 -8.33 5.21
CA ASN A 69 -12.35 -8.75 6.27
C ASN A 69 -12.69 -7.62 7.26
N TYR A 70 -11.81 -6.63 7.41
CA TYR A 70 -11.94 -5.60 8.44
C TYR A 70 -12.26 -4.19 7.93
N LYS A 71 -12.09 -3.91 6.63
CA LYS A 71 -12.37 -2.57 6.06
C LYS A 71 -13.81 -2.10 6.34
N ALA A 72 -14.80 -2.97 6.22
CA ALA A 72 -16.20 -2.66 6.55
C ALA A 72 -16.49 -2.56 8.07
N ARG A 73 -15.51 -2.96 8.90
CA ARG A 73 -15.60 -2.91 10.37
C ARG A 73 -14.88 -1.70 10.97
N GLY A 74 -14.63 -0.66 10.17
CA GLY A 74 -14.00 0.57 10.62
C GLY A 74 -12.49 0.47 10.81
N VAL A 75 -11.82 -0.38 10.02
CA VAL A 75 -10.36 -0.47 9.93
C VAL A 75 -9.91 0.09 8.59
N GLU A 76 -8.86 0.89 8.63
CA GLU A 76 -8.13 1.36 7.45
C GLU A 76 -6.70 0.84 7.49
N MET A 77 -6.13 0.53 6.32
CA MET A 77 -4.72 0.19 6.18
C MET A 77 -4.08 1.10 5.14
N ILE A 78 -2.82 1.47 5.38
CA ILE A 78 -2.00 2.23 4.45
C ILE A 78 -0.67 1.51 4.34
N GLY A 79 -0.35 0.99 3.16
CA GLY A 79 0.98 0.49 2.84
C GLY A 79 1.89 1.64 2.43
N VAL A 80 3.13 1.64 2.90
CA VAL A 80 4.14 2.62 2.52
C VAL A 80 5.38 1.88 2.06
N SER A 81 5.65 1.94 0.75
CA SER A 81 6.78 1.26 0.13
C SER A 81 8.03 2.14 0.18
N PHE A 82 9.15 1.52 0.54
CA PHE A 82 10.50 2.04 0.42
C PHE A 82 11.23 1.55 -0.83
N ASP A 83 10.49 1.06 -1.82
CA ASP A 83 11.09 0.80 -3.13
C ASP A 83 11.60 2.11 -3.74
N ASP A 84 12.62 1.98 -4.56
CA ASP A 84 13.21 3.12 -5.26
C ASP A 84 12.15 3.89 -6.06
N GLU A 85 12.14 5.21 -5.92
CA GLU A 85 11.09 6.07 -6.49
C GLU A 85 11.00 5.96 -8.02
N GLU A 86 12.14 5.74 -8.69
CA GLU A 86 12.20 5.68 -10.16
C GLU A 86 11.63 4.36 -10.69
N THR A 87 11.81 3.26 -9.95
CA THR A 87 11.42 1.90 -10.35
C THR A 87 10.13 1.40 -9.71
N ALA A 88 9.65 2.05 -8.65
CA ALA A 88 8.49 1.61 -7.86
C ALA A 88 7.22 1.38 -8.69
N ASP A 89 6.97 2.21 -9.73
CA ASP A 89 5.80 2.04 -10.59
C ASP A 89 5.86 0.77 -11.46
N GLN A 90 7.03 0.15 -11.57
CA GLN A 90 7.24 -1.11 -12.29
C GLN A 90 7.30 -2.31 -11.33
N THR A 91 7.91 -2.15 -10.16
CA THR A 91 8.18 -3.24 -9.21
C THR A 91 7.04 -3.52 -8.25
N VAL A 92 6.38 -2.48 -7.75
CA VAL A 92 5.35 -2.59 -6.71
C VAL A 92 4.00 -3.12 -7.25
N PRO A 93 3.41 -2.60 -8.36
CA PRO A 93 2.07 -3.02 -8.80
C PRO A 93 1.93 -4.52 -9.08
N PRO A 94 2.90 -5.23 -9.69
CA PRO A 94 2.80 -6.68 -9.87
C PRO A 94 2.69 -7.44 -8.55
N VAL A 95 3.42 -7.00 -7.51
CA VAL A 95 3.36 -7.58 -6.16
C VAL A 95 2.00 -7.36 -5.53
N LEU A 96 1.44 -6.15 -5.63
CA LEU A 96 0.11 -5.83 -5.10
C LEU A 96 -0.98 -6.69 -5.77
N ARG A 97 -0.95 -6.81 -7.09
CA ARG A 97 -1.90 -7.65 -7.84
C ARG A 97 -1.82 -9.12 -7.45
N ARG A 98 -0.60 -9.69 -7.40
CA ARG A 98 -0.39 -11.10 -7.02
C ARG A 98 -0.96 -11.41 -5.63
N ASN A 99 -0.82 -10.49 -4.68
CA ASN A 99 -1.26 -10.67 -3.31
C ASN A 99 -2.68 -10.14 -3.05
N ARG A 100 -3.39 -9.64 -4.09
CA ARG A 100 -4.74 -9.07 -3.99
C ARG A 100 -4.82 -7.98 -2.91
N VAL A 101 -3.83 -7.09 -2.90
CA VAL A 101 -3.81 -5.93 -1.99
C VAL A 101 -4.82 -4.90 -2.46
N GLU A 102 -5.77 -4.55 -1.60
CA GLU A 102 -6.84 -3.58 -1.89
C GLU A 102 -6.71 -2.28 -1.07
N TYR A 103 -5.83 -2.26 -0.08
CA TYR A 103 -5.57 -1.04 0.68
C TYR A 103 -4.64 -0.10 -0.10
N PRO A 104 -4.74 1.23 0.13
CA PRO A 104 -3.86 2.20 -0.51
C PRO A 104 -2.39 1.92 -0.23
N VAL A 105 -1.59 1.98 -1.28
CA VAL A 105 -0.13 1.89 -1.18
C VAL A 105 0.50 3.16 -1.73
N LEU A 106 1.42 3.72 -0.96
CA LEU A 106 2.17 4.94 -1.26
C LEU A 106 3.64 4.58 -1.41
N VAL A 107 4.37 5.36 -2.20
CA VAL A 107 5.84 5.23 -2.33
C VAL A 107 6.49 6.44 -1.68
N VAL A 108 7.53 6.22 -0.89
CA VAL A 108 8.31 7.30 -0.28
C VAL A 108 9.10 8.03 -1.36
N LYS A 109 8.99 9.36 -1.43
CA LYS A 109 9.66 10.22 -2.42
C LYS A 109 10.94 10.87 -1.92
N GLN A 110 11.49 10.44 -0.82
CA GLN A 110 12.69 11.02 -0.23
C GLN A 110 13.60 9.94 0.33
N ASN A 111 14.82 10.34 0.70
CA ASN A 111 15.74 9.44 1.35
C ASN A 111 15.09 8.77 2.57
N PHE A 112 15.31 7.47 2.69
CA PHE A 112 14.78 6.60 3.73
C PHE A 112 15.05 7.12 5.16
N ASP A 113 16.31 7.45 5.46
CA ASP A 113 16.72 7.89 6.80
C ASP A 113 16.02 9.20 7.18
N GLN A 114 15.92 10.15 6.25
CA GLN A 114 15.21 11.40 6.46
C GLN A 114 13.72 11.20 6.69
N PHE A 115 13.12 10.21 6.02
CA PHE A 115 11.72 9.88 6.24
C PHE A 115 11.52 9.30 7.64
N ALA A 116 12.34 8.32 8.02
CA ALA A 116 12.26 7.64 9.32
C ALA A 116 12.42 8.66 10.47
N ASP A 117 13.45 9.46 10.45
CA ASP A 117 13.72 10.50 11.47
C ASP A 117 12.56 11.49 11.63
N ARG A 118 11.90 11.87 10.53
CA ARG A 118 10.77 12.80 10.56
C ARG A 118 9.47 12.16 11.00
N PHE A 119 9.30 10.88 10.70
CA PHE A 119 8.08 10.15 11.02
C PHE A 119 8.08 9.64 12.46
N ASP A 120 9.17 9.00 12.88
CA ASP A 120 9.36 8.46 14.23
C ASP A 120 10.87 8.39 14.57
N LYS A 121 11.33 9.26 15.45
CA LYS A 121 12.75 9.35 15.85
C LYS A 121 13.30 8.07 16.52
N GLU A 122 12.43 7.22 17.02
CA GLU A 122 12.83 5.94 17.64
C GLU A 122 12.96 4.81 16.61
N TRP A 123 12.44 5.02 15.39
CA TRP A 123 12.52 4.03 14.32
C TRP A 123 13.86 4.14 13.58
N ARG A 124 14.56 3.02 13.48
CA ARG A 124 15.87 2.93 12.81
C ARG A 124 15.76 2.57 11.33
N GLY A 125 14.52 2.53 10.79
CA GLY A 125 14.29 2.28 9.40
C GLY A 125 14.13 0.81 9.01
N GLU A 126 14.16 -0.12 9.95
CA GLU A 126 13.93 -1.53 9.65
C GLU A 126 12.50 -1.79 9.11
N VAL A 127 12.39 -2.68 8.13
CA VAL A 127 11.12 -3.16 7.57
C VAL A 127 11.03 -4.69 7.70
N PRO A 128 9.83 -5.28 7.91
CA PRO A 128 8.54 -4.60 8.00
C PRO A 128 8.37 -3.86 9.33
N ARG A 129 7.70 -2.72 9.28
CA ARG A 129 7.38 -1.90 10.44
C ARG A 129 5.90 -1.53 10.44
N PHE A 130 5.25 -1.60 11.60
CA PHE A 130 3.84 -1.32 11.78
C PHE A 130 3.59 -0.22 12.79
N TYR A 131 2.56 0.57 12.52
CA TYR A 131 1.99 1.53 13.45
C TYR A 131 0.49 1.36 13.51
N LEU A 132 -0.04 1.33 14.72
CA LEU A 132 -1.46 1.19 15.01
C LEU A 132 -1.98 2.45 15.66
N TYR A 133 -3.02 3.03 15.09
CA TYR A 133 -3.71 4.21 15.59
C TYR A 133 -5.14 3.86 15.98
N ASP A 134 -5.59 4.40 17.09
CA ASP A 134 -6.98 4.25 17.53
C ASP A 134 -7.91 5.21 16.78
N LYS A 135 -9.22 5.11 17.05
CA LYS A 135 -10.24 5.96 16.42
C LYS A 135 -10.08 7.45 16.70
N SER A 136 -9.35 7.85 17.75
CA SER A 136 -9.03 9.24 18.03
C SER A 136 -7.90 9.78 17.16
N GLY A 137 -7.19 8.89 16.46
CA GLY A 137 -5.97 9.20 15.71
C GLY A 137 -4.70 9.15 16.55
N LYS A 138 -4.78 8.65 17.79
CA LYS A 138 -3.62 8.48 18.67
C LYS A 138 -2.87 7.19 18.27
N ARG A 139 -1.54 7.27 18.13
CA ARG A 139 -0.68 6.09 18.00
C ARG A 139 -0.70 5.29 19.31
N VAL A 140 -1.12 4.05 19.25
CA VAL A 140 -1.27 3.18 20.43
C VAL A 140 -0.27 2.02 20.45
N LYS A 141 0.31 1.69 19.30
CA LYS A 141 1.33 0.65 19.19
C LYS A 141 2.23 0.87 17.98
N ALA A 142 3.49 0.48 18.11
CA ALA A 142 4.44 0.33 17.01
C ALA A 142 5.27 -0.93 17.22
N TRP A 143 5.59 -1.67 16.14
CA TRP A 143 6.44 -2.86 16.22
C TRP A 143 7.10 -3.14 14.87
N SER A 144 8.23 -3.84 14.92
CA SER A 144 8.95 -4.32 13.73
C SER A 144 8.85 -5.83 13.62
N GLY A 145 9.13 -6.34 12.42
CA GLY A 145 9.11 -7.76 12.11
C GLY A 145 7.78 -8.24 11.54
N LYS A 146 7.84 -9.44 10.96
CA LYS A 146 6.73 -10.09 10.29
C LYS A 146 5.48 -10.18 11.16
N THR A 147 4.35 -9.85 10.58
CA THR A 147 3.04 -9.84 11.24
C THR A 147 2.07 -10.80 10.53
N SER A 148 1.22 -11.45 11.31
CA SER A 148 0.20 -12.38 10.80
C SER A 148 -1.20 -11.76 10.85
N TYR A 149 -2.13 -12.38 10.10
CA TYR A 149 -3.56 -12.07 10.21
C TYR A 149 -4.05 -12.12 11.67
N ALA A 150 -3.69 -13.18 12.41
CA ALA A 150 -4.12 -13.37 13.80
C ALA A 150 -3.60 -12.26 14.73
N THR A 151 -2.36 -11.80 14.52
CA THR A 151 -1.79 -10.69 15.28
C THR A 151 -2.56 -9.40 15.06
N LEU A 152 -2.84 -9.04 13.79
CA LEU A 152 -3.63 -7.84 13.48
C LEU A 152 -5.05 -7.94 14.03
N GLU A 153 -5.68 -9.09 13.90
CA GLU A 153 -7.02 -9.32 14.43
C GLU A 153 -7.07 -9.12 15.95
N ALA A 154 -6.14 -9.68 16.68
CA ALA A 154 -6.07 -9.53 18.14
C ALA A 154 -5.90 -8.06 18.56
N GLU A 155 -5.00 -7.32 17.90
CA GLU A 155 -4.78 -5.91 18.20
C GLU A 155 -6.00 -5.03 17.91
N VAL A 156 -6.65 -5.24 16.78
CA VAL A 156 -7.85 -4.47 16.43
C VAL A 156 -9.03 -4.80 17.35
N ARG A 157 -9.25 -6.07 17.66
CA ARG A 157 -10.29 -6.48 18.60
C ARG A 157 -10.09 -5.85 19.98
N ARG A 158 -8.85 -5.83 20.49
CA ARG A 158 -8.52 -5.16 21.75
C ARG A 158 -8.93 -3.69 21.75
N LEU A 159 -8.62 -2.95 20.66
CA LEU A 159 -9.00 -1.53 20.55
C LEU A 159 -10.52 -1.31 20.40
N GLN A 160 -11.23 -2.26 19.82
CA GLN A 160 -12.68 -2.17 19.68
C GLN A 160 -13.42 -2.45 20.98
N GLN A 161 -12.84 -3.27 21.88
CA GLN A 161 -13.43 -3.64 23.17
C GLN A 161 -13.14 -2.62 24.27
N SER A 162 -11.99 -1.95 24.27
CA SER A 162 -11.57 -1.01 25.33
C SER A 162 -12.41 0.29 25.40
N ARG A 163 -13.50 0.40 24.65
CA ARG A 163 -14.43 1.54 24.61
C ARG A 163 -15.87 1.20 25.01
N ARG A 164 -16.05 0.13 25.80
CA ARG A 164 -17.34 -0.14 26.45
C ARG A 164 -17.31 0.30 27.92
#